data_38d2e4eb5dd72c70cd47e70a2bce70e6
#
_entry.id   38d2e4eb5dd72c70cd47e70a2bce70e6
#
_cell.length_a   1.000
_cell.length_b   1.000
_cell.length_c   1.000
_cell.angle_alpha   90.00
_cell.angle_beta   90.00
_cell.angle_gamma   90.00
#
_symmetry.space_group_name_H-M   'P 1'
#
loop_
_entity.id
_entity.type
_entity.pdbx_description
1 polymer ?
#
loop_
_entity_poly.entity_id
_entity_poly.type
_entity_poly.pdbx_seq_one_letter_code
_entity_poly.pdbx_strand_id
1 'polypeptide(L)'
;MPILASLGGGSAGGFGQRKVGFKTVSIEYLVVAGGGAGAENNQPGNPVTGGSGGGAGGFRTTTQDSTGDIDIEVAGGAVCGTGTGAGPSGSPSSISGGTVTFASTEGGGGVPYGGTGIDGGSGSGGANYPPSGKPGGSGNAGGYTPSEGNDGGSGSGVDVNGAAGGGGGAGAIGSNAGPTSGGAGGAGSSNSITGSAEDYAGGGGGSGSAGGAAGGSSIGGAGSNPSNGGAGATNTGSGGGGGSTWGSFRQGGNGGSGVVILKLLTSDYSGTTTGSPTETTDGSYTILEYTGTGKYNTGS
;
A
#
# COMPACT_ATOMS: atom_id res chain seq x y z
N MET A 1 89.35 12.60 -5.74
CA MET A 1 88.02 12.18 -6.30
C MET A 1 87.16 11.85 -5.14
N PRO A 2 86.06 12.57 -4.92
CA PRO A 2 85.13 12.24 -3.86
C PRO A 2 84.09 11.27 -4.37
N ILE A 3 83.79 10.24 -3.59
CA ILE A 3 82.77 9.22 -3.83
C ILE A 3 81.40 9.76 -3.36
N LEU A 4 80.51 9.91 -4.27
CA LEU A 4 79.12 10.27 -3.94
C LEU A 4 78.42 9.05 -3.34
N ALA A 5 77.96 9.12 -2.08
CA ALA A 5 77.07 8.17 -1.46
C ALA A 5 75.68 8.49 -1.91
N SER A 6 75.02 7.53 -2.57
CA SER A 6 73.57 7.61 -2.92
C SER A 6 72.71 7.48 -1.65
N LEU A 7 71.98 8.52 -1.33
CA LEU A 7 70.87 8.41 -0.36
C LEU A 7 69.81 7.49 -0.94
N GLY A 8 69.60 6.37 -0.27
CA GLY A 8 68.47 5.51 -0.55
C GLY A 8 67.11 6.23 -0.25
N GLY A 9 66.28 6.38 -1.28
CA GLY A 9 64.98 6.91 -1.13
C GLY A 9 64.12 5.93 -0.30
N GLY A 10 63.73 6.36 0.90
CA GLY A 10 62.73 5.67 1.67
C GLY A 10 61.42 5.70 0.91
N SER A 11 60.92 4.54 0.49
CA SER A 11 59.55 4.41 -0.02
C SER A 11 58.57 4.86 1.07
N ALA A 12 57.86 5.94 0.84
CA ALA A 12 56.71 6.28 1.63
C ALA A 12 55.73 5.10 1.57
N GLY A 13 55.62 4.35 2.66
CA GLY A 13 54.64 3.33 2.81
C GLY A 13 53.26 3.99 2.61
N GLY A 14 52.60 3.60 1.52
CA GLY A 14 51.25 4.06 1.27
C GLY A 14 50.40 3.78 2.49
N PHE A 15 49.81 4.81 3.03
CA PHE A 15 48.66 4.65 3.95
C PHE A 15 47.63 3.88 3.18
N GLY A 16 47.57 2.55 3.40
CA GLY A 16 46.50 1.72 2.88
C GLY A 16 45.18 2.27 3.42
N GLN A 17 44.40 2.88 2.56
CA GLN A 17 43.03 3.17 2.89
C GLN A 17 42.39 1.82 3.27
N ARG A 18 42.14 1.63 4.56
CA ARG A 18 41.23 0.55 4.98
C ARG A 18 39.95 0.81 4.20
N LYS A 19 39.65 -0.04 3.22
CA LYS A 19 38.29 -0.16 2.74
C LYS A 19 37.48 -0.54 3.96
N VAL A 20 36.77 0.42 4.54
CA VAL A 20 35.72 0.13 5.51
C VAL A 20 34.64 -0.57 4.68
N GLY A 21 34.61 -1.90 4.73
CA GLY A 21 33.58 -2.67 4.09
C GLY A 21 32.31 -2.55 4.92
N PHE A 22 31.19 -2.26 4.31
CA PHE A 22 29.90 -2.36 4.99
C PHE A 22 29.66 -3.81 5.45
N LYS A 23 29.03 -3.95 6.63
CA LYS A 23 28.60 -5.24 7.14
C LYS A 23 27.43 -5.76 6.29
N THR A 24 27.48 -7.02 5.90
CA THR A 24 26.32 -7.71 5.30
C THR A 24 25.39 -8.19 6.42
N VAL A 25 24.13 -7.78 6.35
CA VAL A 25 23.10 -8.09 7.33
C VAL A 25 21.92 -8.75 6.63
N SER A 26 21.46 -9.88 7.16
CA SER A 26 20.23 -10.53 6.69
C SER A 26 19.03 -9.84 7.29
N ILE A 27 18.16 -9.29 6.45
CA ILE A 27 17.01 -8.48 6.87
C ILE A 27 15.75 -9.06 6.26
N GLU A 28 14.73 -9.29 7.10
CA GLU A 28 13.36 -9.53 6.68
C GLU A 28 12.67 -8.19 6.46
N TYR A 29 12.00 -8.03 5.32
CA TYR A 29 11.30 -6.81 4.91
C TYR A 29 9.81 -7.08 4.73
N LEU A 30 9.00 -6.14 5.20
CA LEU A 30 7.61 -5.96 4.77
C LEU A 30 7.50 -4.58 4.13
N VAL A 31 7.00 -4.52 2.90
CA VAL A 31 6.75 -3.27 2.15
C VAL A 31 5.30 -3.24 1.72
N VAL A 32 4.55 -2.28 2.23
CA VAL A 32 3.14 -2.07 1.90
C VAL A 32 2.97 -0.68 1.30
N ALA A 33 2.43 -0.60 0.09
CA ALA A 33 2.15 0.68 -0.57
C ALA A 33 0.89 1.37 0.00
N GLY A 34 0.67 2.62 -0.37
CA GLY A 34 -0.55 3.35 -0.01
C GLY A 34 -1.78 2.82 -0.74
N GLY A 35 -2.90 2.75 -0.04
CA GLY A 35 -4.20 2.36 -0.59
C GLY A 35 -4.84 3.47 -1.43
N GLY A 36 -5.67 3.08 -2.40
CA GLY A 36 -6.50 3.99 -3.20
C GLY A 36 -7.68 4.54 -2.38
N ALA A 37 -8.12 5.76 -2.68
CA ALA A 37 -9.33 6.32 -2.08
C ALA A 37 -10.59 5.67 -2.69
N GLY A 38 -11.69 5.65 -1.94
CA GLY A 38 -13.00 5.30 -2.48
C GLY A 38 -13.55 6.38 -3.40
N ALA A 39 -14.45 6.02 -4.30
CA ALA A 39 -15.10 6.97 -5.17
C ALA A 39 -16.24 7.73 -4.49
N GLU A 40 -16.43 8.96 -4.96
CA GLU A 40 -17.70 9.67 -4.82
C GLU A 40 -18.62 9.29 -5.97
N ASN A 41 -19.90 9.43 -5.79
CA ASN A 41 -20.81 9.44 -6.93
C ASN A 41 -21.39 10.85 -7.15
N ASN A 42 -21.02 11.46 -8.25
CA ASN A 42 -21.40 12.82 -8.62
C ASN A 42 -22.13 12.83 -9.99
N GLN A 43 -23.26 12.12 -10.08
CA GLN A 43 -24.09 12.17 -11.29
C GLN A 43 -25.35 12.99 -11.03
N PRO A 44 -25.41 14.26 -11.48
CA PRO A 44 -26.65 15.04 -11.44
C PRO A 44 -27.73 14.35 -12.30
N GLY A 45 -28.87 14.06 -11.72
CA GLY A 45 -30.04 13.55 -12.45
C GLY A 45 -30.19 12.02 -12.50
N ASN A 46 -29.26 11.25 -11.93
CA ASN A 46 -29.42 9.81 -11.81
C ASN A 46 -29.69 9.47 -10.34
N PRO A 47 -30.86 8.88 -10.01
CA PRO A 47 -31.17 8.55 -8.65
C PRO A 47 -30.26 7.43 -8.15
N VAL A 48 -29.54 7.72 -7.08
CA VAL A 48 -28.92 6.79 -6.14
C VAL A 48 -28.07 5.68 -6.78
N THR A 49 -26.81 6.00 -7.00
CA THR A 49 -25.81 5.00 -7.30
C THR A 49 -24.66 5.07 -6.28
N GLY A 50 -24.02 3.94 -6.04
CA GLY A 50 -22.89 3.87 -5.10
C GLY A 50 -21.55 4.14 -5.78
N GLY A 51 -20.61 4.78 -5.09
CA GLY A 51 -19.20 4.82 -5.45
C GLY A 51 -18.52 3.50 -5.08
N SER A 52 -17.53 3.09 -5.87
CA SER A 52 -16.79 1.85 -5.59
C SER A 52 -15.72 2.03 -4.50
N GLY A 53 -15.37 0.93 -3.85
CA GLY A 53 -14.24 0.89 -2.91
C GLY A 53 -12.91 1.01 -3.62
N GLY A 54 -11.95 1.70 -3.01
CA GLY A 54 -10.54 1.73 -3.45
C GLY A 54 -9.85 0.40 -3.20
N GLY A 55 -8.92 0.02 -4.06
CA GLY A 55 -8.03 -1.12 -3.87
C GLY A 55 -7.00 -0.86 -2.78
N ALA A 56 -6.54 -1.90 -2.13
CA ALA A 56 -5.41 -1.80 -1.21
C ALA A 56 -4.10 -1.61 -1.96
N GLY A 57 -3.10 -1.01 -1.31
CA GLY A 57 -1.72 -1.02 -1.76
C GLY A 57 -1.16 -2.44 -1.81
N GLY A 58 -0.18 -2.67 -2.67
CA GLY A 58 0.48 -3.95 -2.78
C GLY A 58 1.17 -4.31 -1.46
N PHE A 59 1.12 -5.58 -1.12
CA PHE A 59 1.73 -6.18 0.07
C PHE A 59 2.83 -7.14 -0.36
N ARG A 60 4.09 -6.85 0.03
CA ARG A 60 5.23 -7.67 -0.36
C ARG A 60 6.18 -7.93 0.81
N THR A 61 6.66 -9.15 0.89
CA THR A 61 7.65 -9.58 1.88
C THR A 61 8.84 -10.23 1.20
N THR A 62 10.02 -10.07 1.78
CA THR A 62 11.24 -10.77 1.36
C THR A 62 12.22 -10.85 2.51
N THR A 63 13.14 -11.81 2.45
CA THR A 63 14.35 -11.82 3.29
C THR A 63 15.55 -11.75 2.35
N GLN A 64 16.42 -10.79 2.58
CA GLN A 64 17.58 -10.56 1.72
C GLN A 64 18.78 -10.05 2.53
N ASP A 65 19.96 -10.49 2.12
CA ASP A 65 21.23 -9.94 2.61
C ASP A 65 21.46 -8.56 2.02
N SER A 66 21.68 -7.59 2.89
CA SER A 66 21.81 -6.19 2.52
C SER A 66 23.09 -5.57 3.10
N THR A 67 23.66 -4.61 2.38
CA THR A 67 24.91 -3.92 2.77
C THR A 67 24.79 -2.43 2.52
N GLY A 68 25.37 -1.60 3.41
CA GLY A 68 25.46 -0.16 3.23
C GLY A 68 24.17 0.59 3.58
N ASP A 69 23.98 1.73 2.92
CA ASP A 69 22.78 2.55 3.11
C ASP A 69 21.59 1.95 2.37
N ILE A 70 20.48 1.82 3.07
CA ILE A 70 19.19 1.37 2.56
C ILE A 70 18.23 2.56 2.68
N ASP A 71 17.83 3.10 1.54
CA ASP A 71 16.82 4.16 1.43
C ASP A 71 15.43 3.54 1.55
N ILE A 72 14.56 4.19 2.33
CA ILE A 72 13.20 3.75 2.62
C ILE A 72 12.26 4.86 2.22
N GLU A 73 11.31 4.53 1.34
CA GLU A 73 10.24 5.42 0.92
C GLU A 73 8.90 4.80 1.31
N VAL A 74 8.15 5.50 2.16
CA VAL A 74 6.83 5.09 2.61
C VAL A 74 5.77 5.96 1.96
N ALA A 75 4.83 5.31 1.31
CA ALA A 75 3.77 5.96 0.56
C ALA A 75 2.69 6.60 1.42
N GLY A 76 2.19 7.73 1.00
CA GLY A 76 0.91 8.24 1.45
C GLY A 76 -0.26 7.42 0.88
N GLY A 77 -1.33 7.27 1.65
CA GLY A 77 -2.62 6.85 1.11
C GLY A 77 -3.24 7.96 0.26
N ALA A 78 -4.10 7.58 -0.66
CA ALA A 78 -4.83 8.53 -1.49
C ALA A 78 -5.78 9.39 -0.65
N VAL A 79 -5.84 10.69 -0.94
CA VAL A 79 -6.79 11.61 -0.32
C VAL A 79 -7.96 11.84 -1.28
N CYS A 80 -9.17 11.47 -0.85
CA CYS A 80 -10.37 11.72 -1.64
C CYS A 80 -10.61 13.24 -1.73
N GLY A 81 -10.65 13.75 -2.97
CA GLY A 81 -10.98 15.16 -3.25
C GLY A 81 -12.49 15.42 -3.14
N THR A 82 -12.88 16.67 -3.19
CA THR A 82 -14.30 17.08 -3.25
C THR A 82 -14.73 17.26 -4.70
N GLY A 83 -15.80 16.59 -5.13
CA GLY A 83 -16.48 16.89 -6.40
C GLY A 83 -15.87 16.29 -7.66
N THR A 84 -14.92 15.35 -7.54
CA THR A 84 -14.24 14.75 -8.72
C THR A 84 -14.85 13.43 -9.17
N GLY A 85 -15.70 12.80 -8.38
CA GLY A 85 -16.30 11.50 -8.65
C GLY A 85 -15.33 10.32 -8.44
N ALA A 86 -14.19 10.28 -9.14
CA ALA A 86 -13.20 9.22 -8.96
C ALA A 86 -12.31 9.48 -7.73
N GLY A 87 -12.06 8.43 -6.96
CA GLY A 87 -11.01 8.42 -5.95
C GLY A 87 -9.63 8.30 -6.62
N PRO A 88 -8.63 9.06 -6.19
CA PRO A 88 -7.26 8.86 -6.69
C PRO A 88 -6.67 7.54 -6.22
N SER A 89 -5.70 7.01 -6.99
CA SER A 89 -4.84 5.91 -6.57
C SER A 89 -3.89 6.35 -5.47
N GLY A 90 -3.38 5.41 -4.68
CA GLY A 90 -2.36 5.65 -3.67
C GLY A 90 -1.00 6.03 -4.27
N SER A 91 0.06 5.79 -3.52
CA SER A 91 1.44 5.93 -4.00
C SER A 91 2.25 4.66 -3.68
N PRO A 92 3.33 4.36 -4.42
CA PRO A 92 4.16 3.18 -4.16
C PRO A 92 5.04 3.36 -2.93
N SER A 93 5.36 2.27 -2.22
CA SER A 93 6.41 2.23 -1.20
C SER A 93 7.60 1.44 -1.72
N SER A 94 8.81 1.79 -1.27
CA SER A 94 10.01 1.10 -1.73
C SER A 94 11.13 1.08 -0.70
N ILE A 95 12.02 0.11 -0.86
CA ILE A 95 13.36 0.07 -0.29
C ILE A 95 14.38 -0.02 -1.42
N SER A 96 15.48 0.70 -1.33
CA SER A 96 16.53 0.70 -2.34
C SER A 96 17.88 1.06 -1.73
N GLY A 97 18.97 0.72 -2.42
CA GLY A 97 20.32 1.00 -1.97
C GLY A 97 21.06 -0.24 -1.47
N GLY A 98 22.39 -0.11 -1.31
CA GLY A 98 23.22 -1.27 -1.02
C GLY A 98 23.06 -2.36 -2.08
N THR A 99 22.57 -3.53 -1.66
CA THR A 99 22.30 -4.67 -2.54
C THR A 99 20.81 -4.95 -2.72
N VAL A 100 19.93 -4.08 -2.19
CA VAL A 100 18.48 -4.29 -2.19
C VAL A 100 17.77 -3.30 -3.11
N THR A 101 16.80 -3.80 -3.88
CA THR A 101 15.77 -3.00 -4.56
C THR A 101 14.46 -3.77 -4.50
N PHE A 102 13.48 -3.23 -3.81
CA PHE A 102 12.21 -3.90 -3.58
C PHE A 102 11.09 -2.86 -3.42
N ALA A 103 10.03 -2.98 -4.19
CA ALA A 103 8.94 -2.02 -4.19
C ALA A 103 7.58 -2.72 -4.22
N SER A 104 6.54 -2.04 -3.81
CA SER A 104 5.14 -2.45 -3.95
C SER A 104 4.35 -1.38 -4.68
N THR A 105 3.33 -1.81 -5.44
CA THR A 105 2.50 -0.95 -6.28
C THR A 105 1.35 -0.33 -5.46
N GLU A 106 1.00 0.90 -5.75
CA GLU A 106 -0.13 1.60 -5.12
C GLU A 106 -1.48 0.90 -5.35
N GLY A 107 -2.43 1.13 -4.48
CA GLY A 107 -3.82 0.66 -4.63
C GLY A 107 -4.59 1.47 -5.66
N GLY A 108 -5.42 0.81 -6.48
CA GLY A 108 -6.27 1.45 -7.47
C GLY A 108 -7.34 2.34 -6.84
N GLY A 109 -7.51 3.56 -7.35
CA GLY A 109 -8.55 4.49 -6.91
C GLY A 109 -9.95 4.03 -7.31
N GLY A 110 -10.94 4.25 -6.45
CA GLY A 110 -12.34 3.92 -6.71
C GLY A 110 -12.93 4.70 -7.89
N VAL A 111 -13.97 4.19 -8.50
CA VAL A 111 -14.60 4.78 -9.70
C VAL A 111 -16.06 5.12 -9.47
N PRO A 112 -16.55 6.26 -10.04
CA PRO A 112 -17.94 6.66 -9.99
C PRO A 112 -18.76 5.88 -11.01
N TYR A 113 -20.08 6.14 -11.08
CA TYR A 113 -21.00 5.55 -12.06
C TYR A 113 -20.41 5.41 -13.45
N GLY A 114 -20.53 4.23 -14.02
CA GLY A 114 -20.03 3.90 -15.37
C GLY A 114 -18.52 3.67 -15.48
N GLY A 115 -17.76 3.84 -14.41
CA GLY A 115 -16.31 3.61 -14.40
C GLY A 115 -15.95 2.14 -14.27
N THR A 116 -14.98 1.69 -15.07
CA THR A 116 -14.27 0.41 -14.88
C THR A 116 -13.25 0.57 -13.76
N GLY A 117 -13.13 -0.42 -12.90
CA GLY A 117 -12.16 -0.40 -11.82
C GLY A 117 -10.74 -0.13 -12.30
N ILE A 118 -9.93 0.51 -11.47
CA ILE A 118 -8.54 0.90 -11.74
C ILE A 118 -7.63 -0.19 -11.19
N ASP A 119 -6.68 -0.62 -12.03
CA ASP A 119 -5.65 -1.59 -11.64
C ASP A 119 -4.70 -1.01 -10.58
N GLY A 120 -4.07 -1.88 -9.79
CA GLY A 120 -3.13 -1.49 -8.76
C GLY A 120 -2.43 -2.68 -8.12
N GLY A 121 -1.74 -2.47 -7.01
CA GLY A 121 -1.28 -3.55 -6.15
C GLY A 121 -2.44 -4.46 -5.80
N SER A 122 -3.57 -3.87 -5.36
CA SER A 122 -4.90 -4.46 -5.49
C SER A 122 -5.80 -3.52 -6.31
N GLY A 123 -6.66 -4.08 -7.15
CA GLY A 123 -7.56 -3.33 -8.02
C GLY A 123 -8.75 -2.72 -7.27
N SER A 124 -9.25 -1.58 -7.73
CA SER A 124 -10.47 -0.99 -7.16
C SER A 124 -11.74 -1.71 -7.63
N GLY A 125 -12.85 -1.52 -6.91
CA GLY A 125 -14.16 -2.01 -7.34
C GLY A 125 -14.65 -1.33 -8.62
N GLY A 126 -15.46 -2.04 -9.42
CA GLY A 126 -16.17 -1.50 -10.58
C GLY A 126 -17.45 -0.79 -10.18
N ALA A 127 -17.88 0.14 -11.01
CA ALA A 127 -19.09 0.92 -10.78
C ALA A 127 -20.38 0.24 -11.29
N ASN A 128 -21.53 0.70 -10.77
CA ASN A 128 -22.81 0.38 -11.39
C ASN A 128 -22.88 0.94 -12.82
N TYR A 129 -23.32 0.13 -13.76
CA TYR A 129 -23.63 0.56 -15.13
C TYR A 129 -24.53 -0.46 -15.83
N PRO A 130 -25.81 -0.12 -16.14
CA PRO A 130 -26.70 -1.03 -16.85
C PRO A 130 -26.19 -1.40 -18.25
N PRO A 131 -26.52 -2.63 -18.73
CA PRO A 131 -27.26 -3.68 -18.05
C PRO A 131 -26.41 -4.69 -17.24
N SER A 132 -25.09 -4.57 -17.23
CA SER A 132 -24.21 -5.65 -16.71
C SER A 132 -23.23 -5.24 -15.60
N GLY A 133 -23.22 -3.95 -15.21
CA GLY A 133 -22.18 -3.45 -14.31
C GLY A 133 -20.80 -3.31 -14.99
N LYS A 134 -19.87 -2.67 -14.31
CA LYS A 134 -18.47 -2.58 -14.75
C LYS A 134 -17.59 -3.52 -13.95
N PRO A 135 -16.60 -4.16 -14.57
CA PRO A 135 -15.66 -5.00 -13.85
C PRO A 135 -14.83 -4.18 -12.86
N GLY A 136 -14.34 -4.85 -11.83
CA GLY A 136 -13.29 -4.33 -10.97
C GLY A 136 -11.96 -4.21 -11.72
N GLY A 137 -11.02 -3.46 -11.17
CA GLY A 137 -9.64 -3.38 -11.66
C GLY A 137 -8.87 -4.65 -11.29
N SER A 138 -7.81 -4.93 -12.05
CA SER A 138 -6.92 -6.05 -11.78
C SER A 138 -5.98 -5.74 -10.61
N GLY A 139 -5.69 -6.75 -9.80
CA GLY A 139 -4.61 -6.71 -8.82
C GLY A 139 -3.27 -7.07 -9.42
N ASN A 140 -2.20 -6.96 -8.63
CA ASN A 140 -0.84 -7.28 -9.04
C ASN A 140 -0.37 -6.55 -10.31
N ALA A 141 -0.69 -5.26 -10.42
CA ALA A 141 -0.28 -4.45 -11.56
C ALA A 141 1.24 -4.37 -11.74
N GLY A 142 2.01 -4.55 -10.67
CA GLY A 142 3.46 -4.68 -10.73
C GLY A 142 3.97 -5.98 -11.35
N GLY A 143 3.10 -6.98 -11.57
CA GLY A 143 3.44 -8.26 -12.17
C GLY A 143 4.38 -9.12 -11.30
N TYR A 144 4.31 -8.98 -10.00
CA TYR A 144 5.21 -9.64 -9.06
C TYR A 144 4.82 -11.11 -8.79
N THR A 145 5.82 -11.88 -8.38
CA THR A 145 5.65 -13.25 -7.89
C THR A 145 6.38 -13.39 -6.54
N PRO A 146 5.67 -13.72 -5.43
CA PRO A 146 4.21 -13.88 -5.31
C PRO A 146 3.43 -12.61 -5.66
N SER A 147 2.12 -12.76 -5.94
CA SER A 147 1.20 -11.63 -6.18
C SER A 147 1.18 -10.71 -4.97
N GLU A 148 1.18 -9.39 -5.22
CA GLU A 148 1.13 -8.36 -4.19
C GLU A 148 -0.30 -7.96 -3.77
N GLY A 149 -1.32 -8.46 -4.50
CA GLY A 149 -2.73 -8.20 -4.22
C GLY A 149 -3.66 -8.81 -5.24
N ASN A 150 -4.95 -8.55 -5.12
CA ASN A 150 -6.01 -9.18 -5.87
C ASN A 150 -6.96 -8.17 -6.55
N ASP A 151 -7.80 -8.70 -7.46
CA ASP A 151 -8.75 -7.92 -8.24
C ASP A 151 -9.86 -7.31 -7.36
N GLY A 152 -10.42 -6.21 -7.82
CA GLY A 152 -11.66 -5.65 -7.29
C GLY A 152 -12.89 -6.40 -7.79
N GLY A 153 -14.01 -6.27 -7.06
CA GLY A 153 -15.31 -6.80 -7.43
C GLY A 153 -16.02 -5.93 -8.48
N SER A 154 -16.90 -6.54 -9.27
CA SER A 154 -17.71 -5.83 -10.26
C SER A 154 -18.86 -5.05 -9.62
N GLY A 155 -19.29 -3.97 -10.26
CA GLY A 155 -20.51 -3.25 -9.93
C GLY A 155 -21.77 -3.99 -10.37
N SER A 156 -22.93 -3.50 -9.94
CA SER A 156 -24.24 -4.02 -10.38
C SER A 156 -24.63 -3.46 -11.75
N GLY A 157 -25.54 -4.15 -12.44
CA GLY A 157 -26.05 -3.74 -13.75
C GLY A 157 -27.50 -3.24 -13.71
N VAL A 158 -27.96 -2.66 -12.58
CA VAL A 158 -29.36 -2.22 -12.44
C VAL A 158 -29.53 -0.76 -12.83
N ASP A 159 -30.63 -0.42 -13.46
CA ASP A 159 -30.92 0.92 -14.00
C ASP A 159 -31.08 1.97 -12.89
N VAL A 160 -31.67 1.59 -11.77
CA VAL A 160 -31.99 2.51 -10.67
C VAL A 160 -31.55 1.88 -9.35
N ASN A 161 -31.00 2.69 -8.48
CA ASN A 161 -30.57 2.27 -7.13
C ASN A 161 -29.44 1.23 -7.13
N GLY A 162 -28.59 1.21 -8.14
CA GLY A 162 -27.51 0.25 -8.25
C GLY A 162 -26.39 0.45 -7.25
N ALA A 163 -25.50 -0.54 -7.17
CA ALA A 163 -24.43 -0.59 -6.23
C ALA A 163 -23.08 -0.84 -6.91
N ALA A 164 -22.00 -0.46 -6.25
CA ALA A 164 -20.62 -0.60 -6.73
C ALA A 164 -19.88 -1.71 -5.98
N GLY A 165 -18.89 -2.31 -6.65
CA GLY A 165 -18.05 -3.37 -6.14
C GLY A 165 -17.10 -2.90 -5.05
N GLY A 166 -16.62 -3.84 -4.23
CA GLY A 166 -15.54 -3.60 -3.27
C GLY A 166 -14.18 -3.66 -3.95
N GLY A 167 -13.20 -2.93 -3.43
CA GLY A 167 -11.80 -3.01 -3.84
C GLY A 167 -11.17 -4.35 -3.40
N GLY A 168 -10.15 -4.81 -4.14
CA GLY A 168 -9.35 -5.97 -3.77
C GLY A 168 -8.46 -5.69 -2.56
N GLY A 169 -8.13 -6.72 -1.81
CA GLY A 169 -7.14 -6.70 -0.75
C GLY A 169 -5.97 -7.63 -1.06
N ALA A 170 -4.93 -7.59 -0.24
CA ALA A 170 -3.77 -8.46 -0.46
C ALA A 170 -4.08 -9.94 -0.28
N GLY A 171 -5.04 -10.30 0.59
CA GLY A 171 -5.41 -11.69 0.90
C GLY A 171 -6.59 -12.22 0.07
N ALA A 172 -7.45 -11.36 -0.47
CA ALA A 172 -8.63 -11.79 -1.21
C ALA A 172 -9.12 -10.76 -2.23
N ILE A 173 -9.85 -11.24 -3.24
CA ILE A 173 -10.55 -10.40 -4.20
C ILE A 173 -11.67 -9.60 -3.51
N GLY A 174 -11.98 -8.42 -4.06
CA GLY A 174 -13.16 -7.68 -3.67
C GLY A 174 -14.45 -8.38 -4.12
N SER A 175 -15.51 -8.24 -3.34
CA SER A 175 -16.82 -8.83 -3.67
C SER A 175 -17.54 -8.01 -4.74
N ASN A 176 -18.23 -8.70 -5.62
CA ASN A 176 -19.16 -8.06 -6.53
C ASN A 176 -20.31 -7.41 -5.76
N ALA A 177 -20.83 -6.31 -6.31
CA ALA A 177 -22.03 -5.69 -5.78
C ALA A 177 -23.26 -6.60 -5.96
N GLY A 178 -24.14 -6.58 -4.98
CA GLY A 178 -25.54 -7.04 -5.17
C GLY A 178 -26.34 -6.01 -5.98
N PRO A 179 -27.62 -6.29 -6.26
CA PRO A 179 -28.47 -5.35 -7.02
C PRO A 179 -28.49 -3.94 -6.40
N THR A 180 -28.59 -3.84 -5.09
CA THR A 180 -28.73 -2.59 -4.33
C THR A 180 -27.73 -2.44 -3.18
N SER A 181 -26.98 -3.47 -2.84
CA SER A 181 -25.99 -3.49 -1.76
C SER A 181 -24.56 -3.47 -2.31
N GLY A 182 -23.71 -2.65 -1.74
CA GLY A 182 -22.30 -2.58 -2.10
C GLY A 182 -21.59 -3.93 -1.95
N GLY A 183 -20.51 -4.15 -2.72
CA GLY A 183 -19.62 -5.28 -2.57
C GLY A 183 -18.64 -5.05 -1.41
N ALA A 184 -18.35 -6.08 -0.61
CA ALA A 184 -17.38 -5.99 0.47
C ALA A 184 -15.95 -5.87 -0.08
N GLY A 185 -15.09 -5.17 0.64
CA GLY A 185 -13.67 -5.13 0.34
C GLY A 185 -12.99 -6.47 0.55
N GLY A 186 -12.00 -6.79 -0.27
CA GLY A 186 -11.18 -8.00 -0.13
C GLY A 186 -10.36 -7.98 1.16
N ALA A 187 -10.21 -9.14 1.80
CA ALA A 187 -9.42 -9.25 3.02
C ALA A 187 -7.96 -8.84 2.79
N GLY A 188 -7.34 -8.27 3.81
CA GLY A 188 -5.89 -8.05 3.87
C GLY A 188 -5.13 -9.35 4.07
N SER A 189 -3.81 -9.25 4.06
CA SER A 189 -2.90 -10.32 4.42
C SER A 189 -2.32 -10.09 5.81
N SER A 190 -2.29 -11.17 6.60
CA SER A 190 -1.70 -11.13 7.94
C SER A 190 -0.19 -11.36 7.87
N ASN A 191 0.56 -10.65 8.70
CA ASN A 191 2.00 -10.80 8.85
C ASN A 191 2.41 -10.63 10.31
N SER A 192 3.42 -11.38 10.76
CA SER A 192 3.91 -11.37 12.14
C SER A 192 5.31 -10.76 12.28
N ILE A 193 5.76 -9.95 11.33
CA ILE A 193 7.09 -9.32 11.35
C ILE A 193 7.30 -8.47 12.62
N THR A 194 6.24 -7.86 13.15
CA THR A 194 6.25 -7.05 14.39
C THR A 194 6.32 -7.87 15.68
N GLY A 195 6.29 -9.22 15.59
CA GLY A 195 6.21 -10.13 16.73
C GLY A 195 4.78 -10.58 17.07
N SER A 196 3.76 -9.92 16.52
CA SER A 196 2.34 -10.30 16.59
C SER A 196 1.72 -10.30 15.21
N ALA A 197 0.66 -11.10 15.01
CA ALA A 197 -0.04 -11.13 13.74
C ALA A 197 -0.88 -9.86 13.57
N GLU A 198 -0.62 -9.10 12.51
CA GLU A 198 -1.34 -7.89 12.14
C GLU A 198 -1.77 -7.97 10.67
N ASP A 199 -2.95 -7.43 10.36
CA ASP A 199 -3.47 -7.41 9.01
C ASP A 199 -3.05 -6.12 8.28
N TYR A 200 -2.67 -6.27 7.01
CA TYR A 200 -2.26 -5.18 6.10
C TYR A 200 -3.03 -5.29 4.78
N ALA A 201 -3.18 -4.17 4.11
CA ALA A 201 -3.69 -4.10 2.75
C ALA A 201 -5.10 -4.68 2.59
N GLY A 202 -6.06 -4.27 3.43
CA GLY A 202 -7.49 -4.59 3.24
C GLY A 202 -8.13 -3.65 2.21
N GLY A 203 -8.97 -4.20 1.30
CA GLY A 203 -9.69 -3.42 0.30
C GLY A 203 -10.84 -2.59 0.88
N GLY A 204 -11.22 -1.50 0.22
CA GLY A 204 -12.38 -0.68 0.60
C GLY A 204 -13.72 -1.32 0.19
N GLY A 205 -14.76 -1.15 0.98
CA GLY A 205 -16.12 -1.55 0.64
C GLY A 205 -16.77 -0.61 -0.38
N GLY A 206 -17.57 -1.16 -1.30
CA GLY A 206 -18.42 -0.40 -2.21
C GLY A 206 -19.68 0.10 -1.52
N SER A 207 -20.33 1.11 -2.08
CA SER A 207 -21.63 1.61 -1.60
C SER A 207 -22.78 1.23 -2.53
N GLY A 208 -24.00 1.31 -2.03
CA GLY A 208 -25.23 1.01 -2.77
C GLY A 208 -26.44 1.64 -2.11
N SER A 209 -27.57 1.60 -2.77
CA SER A 209 -28.82 2.22 -2.30
C SER A 209 -29.39 1.59 -1.02
N ALA A 210 -29.22 0.27 -0.83
CA ALA A 210 -29.66 -0.42 0.37
C ALA A 210 -28.61 -0.43 1.49
N GLY A 211 -27.38 0.04 1.23
CA GLY A 211 -26.30 0.13 2.22
C GLY A 211 -24.93 -0.02 1.61
N GLY A 212 -23.92 0.48 2.30
CA GLY A 212 -22.52 0.23 2.01
C GLY A 212 -22.06 -1.09 2.62
N ALA A 213 -21.01 -1.66 2.07
CA ALA A 213 -20.41 -2.90 2.54
C ALA A 213 -19.18 -2.65 3.41
N ALA A 214 -18.80 -3.63 4.22
CA ALA A 214 -17.60 -3.58 5.05
C ALA A 214 -16.35 -3.52 4.21
N GLY A 215 -15.32 -2.85 4.71
CA GLY A 215 -13.96 -2.99 4.23
C GLY A 215 -13.33 -4.29 4.67
N GLY A 216 -12.27 -4.71 3.97
CA GLY A 216 -11.55 -5.95 4.22
C GLY A 216 -10.82 -5.94 5.55
N SER A 217 -10.78 -7.07 6.24
CA SER A 217 -10.10 -7.31 7.53
C SER A 217 -10.36 -6.25 8.61
N SER A 218 -11.47 -5.52 8.55
CA SER A 218 -11.79 -4.39 9.43
C SER A 218 -10.79 -3.21 9.38
N ILE A 219 -9.79 -3.25 8.49
CA ILE A 219 -8.82 -2.17 8.25
C ILE A 219 -9.12 -1.39 6.98
N GLY A 220 -9.79 -2.02 6.00
CA GLY A 220 -10.34 -1.32 4.83
C GLY A 220 -11.48 -0.39 5.23
N GLY A 221 -11.61 0.73 4.54
CA GLY A 221 -12.70 1.68 4.74
C GLY A 221 -14.06 1.08 4.33
N ALA A 222 -15.08 1.20 5.17
CA ALA A 222 -16.40 0.73 4.82
C ALA A 222 -17.06 1.65 3.78
N GLY A 223 -17.74 1.07 2.80
CA GLY A 223 -18.67 1.80 1.95
C GLY A 223 -19.84 2.30 2.79
N SER A 224 -20.52 3.34 2.33
CA SER A 224 -21.56 3.95 3.13
C SER A 224 -22.82 4.34 2.37
N ASN A 225 -23.91 4.45 3.10
CA ASN A 225 -25.18 5.07 2.75
C ASN A 225 -25.97 5.29 4.07
N PRO A 226 -26.35 6.52 4.45
CA PRO A 226 -26.24 7.79 3.73
C PRO A 226 -25.04 8.69 4.12
N SER A 227 -23.96 8.15 4.65
CA SER A 227 -22.79 8.92 5.08
C SER A 227 -21.63 8.90 4.05
N ASN A 228 -20.52 9.57 4.34
CA ASN A 228 -19.29 9.46 3.57
C ASN A 228 -18.71 8.04 3.73
N GLY A 229 -17.94 7.58 2.75
CA GLY A 229 -17.15 6.37 2.84
C GLY A 229 -16.14 6.44 3.99
N GLY A 230 -15.89 5.31 4.65
CA GLY A 230 -14.88 5.19 5.69
C GLY A 230 -13.47 5.27 5.11
N ALA A 231 -12.53 5.83 5.86
CA ALA A 231 -11.12 5.79 5.48
C ALA A 231 -10.53 4.40 5.72
N GLY A 232 -9.55 4.00 4.90
CA GLY A 232 -8.65 2.89 5.20
C GLY A 232 -7.77 3.22 6.40
N ALA A 233 -7.41 2.21 7.18
CA ALA A 233 -6.54 2.39 8.35
C ALA A 233 -5.15 2.90 7.92
N THR A 234 -4.60 3.83 8.68
CA THR A 234 -3.25 4.38 8.46
C THR A 234 -2.19 3.32 8.70
N ASN A 235 -1.07 3.41 7.99
CA ASN A 235 0.08 2.50 8.10
C ASN A 235 -0.24 1.03 7.80
N THR A 236 -1.31 0.78 7.04
CA THR A 236 -1.71 -0.56 6.62
C THR A 236 -1.85 -0.72 5.11
N GLY A 237 -1.79 0.39 4.35
CA GLY A 237 -2.01 0.37 2.91
C GLY A 237 -3.45 0.06 2.48
N SER A 238 -4.43 0.21 3.37
CA SER A 238 -5.80 -0.21 3.10
C SER A 238 -6.57 0.77 2.21
N GLY A 239 -7.47 0.24 1.36
CA GLY A 239 -8.33 1.04 0.49
C GLY A 239 -9.43 1.79 1.24
N GLY A 240 -9.85 2.96 0.73
CA GLY A 240 -11.00 3.73 1.23
C GLY A 240 -12.35 3.22 0.72
N GLY A 241 -13.39 3.36 1.51
CA GLY A 241 -14.75 2.97 1.14
C GLY A 241 -15.45 3.95 0.20
N GLY A 242 -16.35 3.45 -0.64
CA GLY A 242 -17.16 4.28 -1.54
C GLY A 242 -18.22 5.13 -0.80
N GLY A 243 -18.47 6.34 -1.32
CA GLY A 243 -19.58 7.21 -0.91
C GLY A 243 -20.83 6.99 -1.75
N SER A 244 -21.98 7.44 -1.29
CA SER A 244 -23.29 7.28 -1.95
C SER A 244 -23.97 8.61 -2.23
N THR A 245 -24.85 8.70 -3.23
CA THR A 245 -25.63 9.90 -3.54
C THR A 245 -27.05 9.90 -2.94
N TRP A 246 -27.39 8.99 -2.06
CA TRP A 246 -28.74 8.97 -1.46
C TRP A 246 -29.03 10.28 -0.73
N GLY A 247 -29.90 11.08 -1.34
CA GLY A 247 -30.41 12.34 -0.77
C GLY A 247 -29.41 13.50 -0.66
N SER A 248 -28.11 13.26 -0.75
CA SER A 248 -27.05 14.27 -0.74
C SER A 248 -25.75 13.66 -1.27
N PHE A 249 -24.91 14.52 -1.80
CA PHE A 249 -23.57 14.19 -2.21
C PHE A 249 -22.71 13.66 -1.03
N ARG A 250 -22.04 12.54 -1.21
CA ARG A 250 -21.18 11.91 -0.20
C ARG A 250 -19.82 11.54 -0.76
N GLN A 251 -18.77 11.94 -0.05
CA GLN A 251 -17.40 11.64 -0.42
C GLN A 251 -17.07 10.18 -0.20
N GLY A 252 -16.17 9.67 -1.02
CA GLY A 252 -15.44 8.43 -0.71
C GLY A 252 -14.50 8.62 0.49
N GLY A 253 -14.07 7.53 1.08
CA GLY A 253 -13.06 7.54 2.15
C GLY A 253 -11.64 7.65 1.57
N ASN A 254 -10.73 8.21 2.34
CA ASN A 254 -9.31 8.21 2.00
C ASN A 254 -8.74 6.79 2.02
N GLY A 255 -7.73 6.50 1.22
CA GLY A 255 -6.88 5.33 1.40
C GLY A 255 -5.95 5.49 2.61
N GLY A 256 -5.57 4.39 3.23
CA GLY A 256 -4.57 4.36 4.31
C GLY A 256 -3.16 4.49 3.76
N SER A 257 -2.27 5.15 4.50
CA SER A 257 -0.84 5.17 4.19
C SER A 257 -0.23 3.76 4.22
N GLY A 258 0.84 3.58 3.46
CA GLY A 258 1.67 2.39 3.51
C GLY A 258 2.54 2.32 4.78
N VAL A 259 3.36 1.28 4.84
CA VAL A 259 4.36 1.05 5.89
C VAL A 259 5.53 0.25 5.32
N VAL A 260 6.71 0.48 5.85
CA VAL A 260 7.90 -0.35 5.59
C VAL A 260 8.47 -0.82 6.93
N ILE A 261 8.64 -2.15 7.08
CA ILE A 261 9.14 -2.74 8.31
C ILE A 261 10.38 -3.58 7.98
N LEU A 262 11.43 -3.40 8.78
CA LEU A 262 12.67 -4.16 8.73
C LEU A 262 12.79 -4.97 10.03
N LYS A 263 13.09 -6.27 9.93
CA LYS A 263 13.39 -7.13 11.08
C LYS A 263 14.74 -7.80 10.87
N LEU A 264 15.64 -7.64 11.82
CA LEU A 264 17.01 -8.16 11.76
C LEU A 264 17.48 -8.60 13.15
N LEU A 265 18.52 -9.43 13.19
CA LEU A 265 19.11 -9.82 14.49
C LEU A 265 19.62 -8.58 15.22
N THR A 266 19.32 -8.46 16.50
CA THR A 266 19.78 -7.34 17.35
C THR A 266 21.30 -7.25 17.41
N SER A 267 22.01 -8.39 17.31
CA SER A 267 23.48 -8.41 17.19
C SER A 267 24.02 -7.78 15.91
N ASP A 268 23.17 -7.65 14.89
CA ASP A 268 23.51 -7.10 13.58
C ASP A 268 23.01 -5.66 13.40
N TYR A 269 22.20 -5.17 14.32
CA TYR A 269 21.67 -3.81 14.29
C TYR A 269 22.78 -2.78 14.60
N SER A 270 22.97 -1.87 13.67
CA SER A 270 24.02 -0.83 13.77
C SER A 270 23.64 0.36 14.66
N GLY A 271 22.36 0.53 14.97
CA GLY A 271 21.84 1.71 15.66
C GLY A 271 21.81 2.99 14.79
N THR A 272 22.05 2.88 13.48
CA THR A 272 22.15 4.06 12.59
C THR A 272 20.94 4.13 11.67
N THR A 273 19.98 5.00 12.00
CA THR A 273 18.74 5.23 11.26
C THR A 273 18.49 6.72 11.04
N THR A 274 17.67 7.05 10.04
CA THR A 274 17.05 8.37 9.87
C THR A 274 15.53 8.20 9.61
N GLY A 275 14.75 9.28 9.70
CA GLY A 275 13.30 9.21 9.49
C GLY A 275 12.53 8.75 10.72
N SER A 276 13.20 8.60 11.87
CA SER A 276 12.58 8.30 13.18
C SER A 276 11.66 7.05 13.15
N PRO A 277 12.15 5.88 12.72
CA PRO A 277 11.33 4.66 12.80
C PRO A 277 10.95 4.36 14.25
N THR A 278 9.80 3.70 14.44
CA THR A 278 9.50 3.06 15.72
C THR A 278 10.39 1.83 15.86
N GLU A 279 11.23 1.82 16.90
CA GLU A 279 12.13 0.71 17.19
C GLU A 279 11.56 -0.16 18.31
N THR A 280 11.42 -1.45 18.05
CA THR A 280 10.95 -2.45 19.02
C THR A 280 11.83 -3.69 18.99
N THR A 281 11.65 -4.61 19.93
CA THR A 281 12.37 -5.88 19.97
C THR A 281 11.41 -7.06 20.11
N ASP A 282 11.71 -8.14 19.38
CA ASP A 282 11.03 -9.43 19.48
C ASP A 282 12.07 -10.54 19.67
N GLY A 283 12.24 -11.00 20.90
CA GLY A 283 13.28 -11.96 21.28
C GLY A 283 14.69 -11.43 20.96
N SER A 284 15.38 -12.07 20.02
CA SER A 284 16.72 -11.67 19.55
C SER A 284 16.72 -10.74 18.35
N TYR A 285 15.56 -10.24 17.93
CA TYR A 285 15.41 -9.37 16.76
C TYR A 285 15.12 -7.94 17.17
N THR A 286 15.69 -6.99 16.41
CA THR A 286 15.27 -5.58 16.36
C THR A 286 14.36 -5.37 15.18
N ILE A 287 13.29 -4.63 15.38
CA ILE A 287 12.27 -4.30 14.41
C ILE A 287 12.24 -2.79 14.24
N LEU A 288 12.31 -2.32 13.00
CA LEU A 288 12.25 -0.91 12.63
C LEU A 288 11.01 -0.69 11.77
N GLU A 289 10.01 0.01 12.30
CA GLU A 289 8.79 0.35 11.58
C GLU A 289 8.86 1.80 11.09
N TYR A 290 8.85 1.97 9.77
CA TYR A 290 8.85 3.27 9.10
C TYR A 290 7.45 3.60 8.60
N THR A 291 6.91 4.70 9.08
CA THR A 291 5.64 5.31 8.62
C THR A 291 5.87 6.58 7.78
N GLY A 292 7.13 6.87 7.48
CA GLY A 292 7.60 7.97 6.65
C GLY A 292 8.95 7.64 6.03
N THR A 293 9.43 8.48 5.11
CA THR A 293 10.72 8.30 4.42
C THR A 293 11.89 8.33 5.42
N GLY A 294 12.83 7.42 5.23
CA GLY A 294 14.00 7.31 6.10
C GLY A 294 15.12 6.49 5.49
N LYS A 295 16.11 6.14 6.32
CA LYS A 295 17.23 5.28 5.95
C LYS A 295 17.61 4.36 7.10
N TYR A 296 18.16 3.20 6.74
CA TYR A 296 18.88 2.33 7.64
C TYR A 296 20.29 2.09 7.06
N ASN A 297 21.33 2.20 7.89
CA ASN A 297 22.72 1.86 7.52
C ASN A 297 23.14 0.57 8.21
N THR A 298 23.68 -0.39 7.46
CA THR A 298 24.05 -1.72 8.02
C THR A 298 25.31 -1.67 8.90
N GLY A 299 25.99 -0.53 8.98
CA GLY A 299 27.28 -0.38 9.69
C GLY A 299 28.49 -0.89 8.89
N SER A 300 29.66 -0.82 9.50
CA SER A 300 30.94 -1.19 8.93
C SER A 300 31.68 -2.21 9.82
#